data_e404f8cd88d04774fc35b3c3492437ca
#
_entry.id   e404f8cd88d04774fc35b3c3492437ca
#
_cell.length_a   1.000
_cell.length_b   1.000
_cell.length_c   1.000
_cell.angle_alpha   90.00
_cell.angle_beta   90.00
_cell.angle_gamma   90.00
#
_symmetry.space_group_name_H-M   'P 1'
#
loop_
_entity.id
_entity.type
_entity.pdbx_description
1 polymer ?
#
loop_
_entity_poly.entity_id
_entity_poly.type
_entity_poly.pdbx_seq_one_letter_code
_entity_poly.pdbx_strand_id
1 'polypeptide(L)'
;MNRYIFTVTTGRSGQNTLTNLIENHVNSCYVACEEPKINFFFKKGVTSDIERIFRRNFVETHELLGRGKVLTSFIENDVKYIENIAKKRVDVINNRMKECECETYIDVSKFFARGLHVGFQKVLPTLSLIHLIRDPIMNMCSFLNRNKNFYL
;
A
#
# COMPACT_ATOMS: atom_id res chain seq x y z
N MET A 1 14.25 1.03 -18.77
CA MET A 1 13.78 -0.22 -18.10
C MET A 1 13.08 0.18 -16.80
N ASN A 2 11.82 -0.19 -16.65
CA ASN A 2 11.03 0.22 -15.47
C ASN A 2 11.61 -0.36 -14.17
N ARG A 3 11.67 0.46 -13.13
CA ARG A 3 12.13 0.10 -11.79
C ARG A 3 10.97 0.14 -10.83
N TYR A 4 10.83 -0.89 -10.02
CA TYR A 4 9.76 -1.02 -9.03
C TYR A 4 10.38 -1.16 -7.64
N ILE A 5 10.07 -0.20 -6.77
CA ILE A 5 10.61 -0.13 -5.41
C ILE A 5 9.43 -0.14 -4.44
N PHE A 6 9.43 -1.08 -3.50
CA PHE A 6 8.39 -1.19 -2.49
C PHE A 6 8.96 -1.02 -1.08
N THR A 7 8.19 -0.44 -0.18
CA THR A 7 8.59 -0.39 1.23
C THR A 7 8.05 -1.57 2.00
N VAL A 8 8.90 -2.13 2.85
CA VAL A 8 8.52 -3.07 3.91
C VAL A 8 8.56 -2.30 5.22
N THR A 9 7.41 -2.12 5.85
CA THR A 9 7.29 -1.28 7.03
C THR A 9 6.03 -1.60 7.84
N THR A 10 6.03 -1.18 9.09
CA THR A 10 4.83 -1.15 9.94
C THR A 10 4.11 0.19 9.81
N GLY A 11 2.86 0.27 10.25
CA GLY A 11 2.17 1.57 10.35
C GLY A 11 2.91 2.52 11.30
N ARG A 12 2.81 3.82 11.08
CA ARG A 12 3.42 4.89 11.91
C ARG A 12 4.96 4.91 11.90
N SER A 13 5.59 4.35 10.91
CA SER A 13 7.06 4.30 10.78
C SER A 13 7.67 5.52 10.06
N GLY A 14 6.89 6.57 9.77
CA GLY A 14 7.38 7.75 9.05
C GLY A 14 7.15 7.70 7.54
N GLN A 15 6.18 6.91 7.07
CA GLN A 15 5.86 6.75 5.65
C GLN A 15 5.61 8.08 4.94
N ASN A 16 4.79 8.97 5.52
CA ASN A 16 4.51 10.27 4.92
C ASN A 16 5.78 11.14 4.82
N THR A 17 6.65 11.06 5.83
CA THR A 17 7.94 11.77 5.80
C THR A 17 8.82 11.22 4.68
N LEU A 18 8.91 9.90 4.55
CA LEU A 18 9.67 9.27 3.46
C LEU A 18 9.09 9.63 2.09
N THR A 19 7.76 9.60 1.94
CA THR A 19 7.09 10.02 0.68
C THR A 19 7.49 11.45 0.33
N ASN A 20 7.33 12.40 1.25
CA ASN A 20 7.68 13.80 1.01
C ASN A 20 9.17 14.01 0.71
N LEU A 21 10.06 13.28 1.37
CA LEU A 21 11.50 13.34 1.08
C LEU A 21 11.81 12.87 -0.33
N ILE A 22 11.22 11.75 -0.76
CA ILE A 22 11.43 11.24 -2.11
C ILE A 22 10.84 12.20 -3.14
N GLU A 23 9.61 12.66 -2.97
CA GLU A 23 8.94 13.61 -3.87
C GLU A 23 9.74 14.91 -4.05
N ASN A 24 10.41 15.39 -3.00
CA ASN A 24 11.14 16.66 -3.06
C ASN A 24 12.60 16.53 -3.54
N HIS A 25 13.19 15.32 -3.50
CA HIS A 25 14.62 15.17 -3.71
C HIS A 25 15.00 14.14 -4.79
N VAL A 26 14.04 13.34 -5.28
CA VAL A 26 14.30 12.32 -6.29
C VAL A 26 13.51 12.67 -7.56
N ASN A 27 14.26 12.92 -8.63
CA ASN A 27 13.67 13.23 -9.93
C ASN A 27 13.31 11.95 -10.70
N SER A 28 12.41 12.08 -11.69
CA SER A 28 12.03 11.01 -12.63
C SER A 28 11.46 9.76 -11.96
N CYS A 29 10.76 9.93 -10.84
CA CYS A 29 10.04 8.84 -10.18
C CYS A 29 8.60 9.24 -9.84
N TYR A 30 7.72 8.24 -9.83
CA TYR A 30 6.39 8.36 -9.26
C TYR A 30 6.36 7.75 -7.86
N VAL A 31 6.01 8.54 -6.86
CA VAL A 31 5.94 8.08 -5.47
C VAL A 31 4.48 7.92 -5.06
N ALA A 32 4.11 6.73 -4.65
CA ALA A 32 2.79 6.40 -4.16
C ALA A 32 2.79 6.19 -2.63
N CYS A 33 1.82 6.80 -1.97
CA CYS A 33 1.57 6.53 -0.55
C CYS A 33 0.18 5.93 -0.40
N GLU A 34 0.11 4.61 -0.19
CA GLU A 34 -1.15 3.86 -0.09
C GLU A 34 -2.07 4.08 -1.30
N GLU A 35 -1.55 3.93 -2.50
CA GLU A 35 -2.32 4.03 -3.74
C GLU A 35 -2.72 2.62 -4.26
N PRO A 36 -3.89 2.45 -4.94
CA PRO A 36 -4.84 3.49 -5.32
C PRO A 36 -5.58 4.07 -4.12
N LYS A 37 -5.69 5.40 -4.09
CA LYS A 37 -6.48 6.08 -3.05
C LYS A 37 -7.96 5.81 -3.28
N ILE A 38 -8.65 5.39 -2.23
CA ILE A 38 -10.09 5.21 -2.26
C ILE A 38 -10.73 6.55 -1.93
N ASN A 39 -11.15 7.27 -2.96
CA ASN A 39 -11.89 8.51 -2.80
C ASN A 39 -13.38 8.17 -2.67
N PHE A 40 -13.90 8.11 -1.46
CA PHE A 40 -15.33 8.04 -1.21
C PHE A 40 -15.87 9.44 -0.91
N PHE A 41 -16.82 9.87 -1.70
CA PHE A 41 -17.58 11.09 -1.47
C PHE A 41 -18.74 10.87 -0.49
N PHE A 42 -18.50 10.29 0.66
CA PHE A 42 -19.51 10.27 1.70
C PHE A 42 -19.39 11.55 2.55
N LYS A 43 -20.49 12.29 2.65
CA LYS A 43 -20.58 13.45 3.54
C LYS A 43 -20.16 13.04 4.96
N LYS A 44 -19.36 13.86 5.62
CA LYS A 44 -19.03 13.71 7.04
C LYS A 44 -20.32 13.49 7.84
N GLY A 45 -20.47 12.32 8.48
CA GLY A 45 -21.60 12.01 9.33
C GLY A 45 -22.37 10.73 9.02
N VAL A 46 -22.17 10.12 7.84
CA VAL A 46 -22.73 8.77 7.60
C VAL A 46 -21.75 7.76 8.15
N THR A 47 -22.17 7.11 9.19
CA THR A 47 -21.58 6.04 9.98
C THR A 47 -20.29 5.46 9.38
N SER A 48 -19.17 5.83 9.96
CA SER A 48 -17.80 5.35 9.62
C SER A 48 -17.72 3.81 9.55
N ASP A 49 -18.61 3.11 10.19
CA ASP A 49 -18.65 1.66 10.23
C ASP A 49 -19.30 1.04 8.99
N ILE A 50 -20.37 1.62 8.45
CA ILE A 50 -20.98 1.16 7.18
C ILE A 50 -20.01 1.40 6.03
N GLU A 51 -19.38 2.57 5.99
CA GLU A 51 -18.36 2.87 4.99
C GLU A 51 -17.18 1.90 5.08
N ARG A 52 -16.74 1.57 6.29
CA ARG A 52 -15.65 0.62 6.53
C ARG A 52 -16.00 -0.79 6.06
N ILE A 53 -17.23 -1.26 6.35
CA ILE A 53 -17.74 -2.57 5.92
C ILE A 53 -17.85 -2.61 4.40
N PHE A 54 -18.40 -1.56 3.79
CA PHE A 54 -18.54 -1.47 2.34
C PHE A 54 -17.17 -1.49 1.64
N ARG A 55 -16.22 -0.68 2.09
CA ARG A 55 -14.85 -0.66 1.56
C ARG A 55 -14.18 -2.04 1.66
N ARG A 56 -14.40 -2.73 2.75
CA ARG A 56 -13.76 -4.02 3.02
C ARG A 56 -14.26 -5.14 2.11
N ASN A 57 -15.54 -5.11 1.76
CA ASN A 57 -16.19 -6.22 1.09
C ASN A 57 -16.47 -5.99 -0.39
N PHE A 58 -16.55 -4.76 -0.85
CA PHE A 58 -17.07 -4.44 -2.19
C PHE A 58 -16.13 -3.59 -3.05
N VAL A 59 -14.98 -3.19 -2.56
CA VAL A 59 -14.13 -2.26 -3.30
C VAL A 59 -12.83 -2.93 -3.71
N GLU A 60 -12.72 -3.25 -5.00
CA GLU A 60 -11.53 -3.85 -5.61
C GLU A 60 -10.24 -3.06 -5.31
N THR A 61 -10.33 -1.72 -5.26
CA THR A 61 -9.20 -0.87 -4.87
C THR A 61 -8.63 -1.20 -3.49
N HIS A 62 -9.43 -1.80 -2.61
CA HIS A 62 -8.98 -2.27 -1.31
C HIS A 62 -8.03 -3.46 -1.42
N GLU A 63 -8.31 -4.34 -2.36
CA GLU A 63 -7.49 -5.54 -2.65
C GLU A 63 -6.20 -5.15 -3.37
N LEU A 64 -6.28 -4.19 -4.31
CA LEU A 64 -5.10 -3.64 -4.97
C LEU A 64 -4.11 -3.00 -3.99
N LEU A 65 -4.57 -2.53 -2.83
CA LEU A 65 -3.71 -2.08 -1.74
C LEU A 65 -3.11 -3.21 -0.89
N GLY A 66 -3.49 -4.47 -1.10
CA GLY A 66 -3.09 -5.60 -0.24
C GLY A 66 -3.91 -5.69 1.04
N ARG A 67 -5.19 -5.33 0.98
CA ARG A 67 -6.16 -5.40 2.09
C ARG A 67 -7.29 -6.36 1.74
N GLY A 68 -8.22 -6.53 2.67
CA GLY A 68 -9.40 -7.35 2.43
C GLY A 68 -9.03 -8.82 2.13
N LYS A 69 -9.58 -9.37 1.05
CA LYS A 69 -9.39 -10.76 0.66
C LYS A 69 -7.95 -11.16 0.37
N VAL A 70 -7.09 -10.23 -0.05
CA VAL A 70 -5.66 -10.51 -0.25
C VAL A 70 -4.99 -11.06 1.01
N LEU A 71 -5.32 -10.48 2.18
CA LEU A 71 -4.77 -10.96 3.45
C LEU A 71 -5.28 -12.36 3.80
N THR A 72 -6.56 -12.63 3.59
CA THR A 72 -7.15 -13.96 3.81
C THR A 72 -6.54 -14.99 2.86
N SER A 73 -6.46 -14.65 1.57
CA SER A 73 -5.83 -15.51 0.55
C SER A 73 -4.35 -15.79 0.85
N PHE A 74 -3.63 -14.83 1.46
CA PHE A 74 -2.26 -15.06 1.89
C PHE A 74 -2.17 -16.08 3.03
N ILE A 75 -3.07 -15.99 4.01
CA ILE A 75 -3.15 -16.94 5.12
C ILE A 75 -3.55 -18.33 4.62
N GLU A 76 -4.47 -18.41 3.66
CA GLU A 76 -4.99 -19.64 3.06
C GLU A 76 -4.09 -20.20 1.95
N ASN A 77 -2.97 -19.53 1.65
CA ASN A 77 -2.04 -19.90 0.57
C ASN A 77 -2.66 -19.93 -0.84
N ASP A 78 -3.66 -19.10 -1.09
CA ASP A 78 -4.24 -18.90 -2.42
C ASP A 78 -3.37 -17.94 -3.26
N VAL A 79 -2.23 -18.46 -3.68
CA VAL A 79 -1.23 -17.70 -4.45
C VAL A 79 -1.80 -17.22 -5.79
N LYS A 80 -2.68 -17.99 -6.43
CA LYS A 80 -3.29 -17.62 -7.74
C LYS A 80 -4.11 -16.35 -7.63
N TYR A 81 -4.90 -16.22 -6.57
CA TYR A 81 -5.68 -15.02 -6.32
C TYR A 81 -4.77 -13.80 -6.12
N ILE A 82 -3.74 -13.94 -5.29
CA ILE A 82 -2.79 -12.86 -5.01
C ILE A 82 -2.04 -12.44 -6.28
N GLU A 83 -1.64 -13.40 -7.13
CA GLU A 83 -1.00 -13.13 -8.42
C GLU A 83 -1.91 -12.33 -9.35
N ASN A 84 -3.20 -12.67 -9.43
CA ASN A 84 -4.17 -11.92 -10.24
C ASN A 84 -4.33 -10.48 -9.76
N ILE A 85 -4.38 -10.26 -8.45
CA ILE A 85 -4.44 -8.90 -7.87
C ILE A 85 -3.13 -8.15 -8.15
N ALA A 86 -1.98 -8.81 -8.04
CA ALA A 86 -0.69 -8.21 -8.35
C ALA A 86 -0.60 -7.78 -9.82
N LYS A 87 -1.09 -8.58 -10.77
CA LYS A 87 -1.17 -8.21 -12.20
C LYS A 87 -1.98 -6.93 -12.40
N LYS A 88 -3.19 -6.88 -11.87
CA LYS A 88 -4.05 -5.67 -11.92
C LYS A 88 -3.35 -4.46 -11.29
N ARG A 89 -2.64 -4.66 -10.19
CA ARG A 89 -1.88 -3.58 -9.54
C ARG A 89 -0.73 -3.10 -10.41
N VAL A 90 0.00 -3.99 -11.09
CA VAL A 90 1.07 -3.63 -12.04
C VAL A 90 0.52 -2.80 -13.19
N ASP A 91 -0.67 -3.10 -13.70
CA ASP A 91 -1.31 -2.30 -14.74
C ASP A 91 -1.59 -0.86 -14.26
N VAL A 92 -2.09 -0.71 -13.03
CA VAL A 92 -2.28 0.62 -12.41
C VAL A 92 -0.94 1.36 -12.28
N ILE A 93 0.10 0.67 -11.80
CA ILE A 93 1.45 1.24 -11.65
C ILE A 93 1.99 1.71 -13.00
N ASN A 94 1.92 0.86 -14.02
CA ASN A 94 2.42 1.18 -15.36
C ASN A 94 1.67 2.37 -15.99
N ASN A 95 0.37 2.48 -15.75
CA ASN A 95 -0.40 3.63 -16.22
C ASN A 95 0.05 4.93 -15.51
N ARG A 96 0.31 4.88 -14.20
CA ARG A 96 0.85 6.04 -13.46
C ARG A 96 2.22 6.45 -13.96
N MET A 97 3.11 5.48 -14.19
CA MET A 97 4.44 5.76 -14.74
C MET A 97 4.37 6.39 -16.13
N LYS A 98 3.44 5.96 -16.97
CA LYS A 98 3.21 6.57 -18.29
C LYS A 98 2.67 8.01 -18.17
N GLU A 99 1.70 8.25 -17.28
CA GLU A 99 1.11 9.57 -17.05
C GLU A 99 2.15 10.61 -16.58
N CYS A 100 3.15 10.20 -15.80
CA CYS A 100 4.19 11.08 -15.30
C CYS A 100 5.50 11.01 -16.10
N GLU A 101 5.56 10.23 -17.20
CA GLU A 101 6.74 10.04 -18.05
C GLU A 101 7.98 9.60 -17.23
N CYS A 102 7.76 8.78 -16.19
CA CYS A 102 8.82 8.33 -15.30
C CYS A 102 9.12 6.84 -15.47
N GLU A 103 10.37 6.44 -15.17
CA GLU A 103 10.82 5.05 -15.27
C GLU A 103 10.88 4.35 -13.91
N THR A 104 10.65 5.07 -12.82
CA THR A 104 10.74 4.52 -11.47
C THR A 104 9.43 4.72 -10.71
N TYR A 105 8.90 3.63 -10.17
CA TYR A 105 7.77 3.64 -9.25
C TYR A 105 8.23 3.28 -7.84
N ILE A 106 7.83 4.08 -6.87
CA ILE A 106 8.17 3.86 -5.46
C ILE A 106 6.87 3.79 -4.65
N ASP A 107 6.59 2.63 -4.03
CA ASP A 107 5.42 2.44 -3.18
C ASP A 107 5.81 2.55 -1.70
N VAL A 108 5.35 3.62 -1.06
CA VAL A 108 5.55 3.83 0.38
C VAL A 108 4.31 3.35 1.12
N SER A 109 4.10 2.04 1.17
CA SER A 109 2.92 1.42 1.78
C SER A 109 3.27 0.36 2.80
N LYS A 110 2.51 0.33 3.90
CA LYS A 110 2.61 -0.75 4.92
C LYS A 110 1.93 -2.05 4.49
N PHE A 111 1.25 -2.06 3.34
CA PHE A 111 0.43 -3.20 2.94
C PHE A 111 1.15 -4.20 2.04
N PHE A 112 2.24 -3.81 1.40
CA PHE A 112 3.01 -4.67 0.51
C PHE A 112 3.36 -6.03 1.15
N ALA A 113 3.91 -6.02 2.36
CA ALA A 113 4.31 -7.23 3.07
C ALA A 113 3.15 -8.09 3.63
N ARG A 114 1.89 -7.66 3.43
CA ARG A 114 0.70 -8.37 3.93
C ARG A 114 0.09 -9.35 2.92
N GLY A 115 0.90 -9.86 2.00
CA GLY A 115 0.49 -10.84 1.01
C GLY A 115 0.81 -10.44 -0.43
N LEU A 116 0.69 -9.16 -0.81
CA LEU A 116 0.96 -8.73 -2.19
C LEU A 116 2.37 -9.07 -2.68
N HIS A 117 3.38 -9.08 -1.79
CA HIS A 117 4.76 -9.42 -2.14
C HIS A 117 4.86 -10.79 -2.84
N VAL A 118 4.05 -11.77 -2.44
CA VAL A 118 4.02 -13.11 -3.07
C VAL A 118 3.59 -13.02 -4.54
N GLY A 119 2.56 -12.22 -4.82
CA GLY A 119 2.09 -12.00 -6.20
C GLY A 119 3.09 -11.22 -7.03
N PHE A 120 3.66 -10.14 -6.47
CA PHE A 120 4.64 -9.32 -7.19
C PHE A 120 5.91 -10.09 -7.56
N GLN A 121 6.38 -11.02 -6.72
CA GLN A 121 7.51 -11.90 -7.06
C GLN A 121 7.24 -12.79 -8.29
N LYS A 122 5.97 -13.06 -8.61
CA LYS A 122 5.59 -13.84 -9.79
C LYS A 122 5.40 -12.99 -11.05
N VAL A 123 5.04 -11.72 -10.87
CA VAL A 123 4.61 -10.83 -11.97
C VAL A 123 5.74 -9.91 -12.42
N LEU A 124 6.58 -9.46 -11.50
CA LEU A 124 7.68 -8.55 -11.81
C LEU A 124 9.00 -9.34 -11.94
N PRO A 125 9.79 -9.07 -13.01
CA PRO A 125 11.08 -9.73 -13.20
C PRO A 125 12.11 -9.32 -12.14
N THR A 126 12.02 -8.06 -11.70
CA THR A 126 12.87 -7.49 -10.65
C THR A 126 12.08 -6.49 -9.83
N LEU A 127 12.33 -6.47 -8.54
CA LEU A 127 11.83 -5.44 -7.63
C LEU A 127 12.89 -5.14 -6.55
N SER A 128 12.90 -3.91 -6.08
CA SER A 128 13.77 -3.49 -4.98
C SER A 128 12.93 -3.19 -3.73
N LEU A 129 13.53 -3.38 -2.56
CA LEU A 129 12.87 -3.16 -1.28
C LEU A 129 13.57 -2.07 -0.48
N ILE A 130 12.78 -1.20 0.12
CA ILE A 130 13.23 -0.29 1.18
C ILE A 130 12.65 -0.78 2.49
N HIS A 131 13.49 -1.17 3.43
CA HIS A 131 13.05 -1.53 4.78
C HIS A 131 13.05 -0.28 5.67
N LEU A 132 11.86 0.26 5.93
CA LEU A 132 11.67 1.43 6.77
C LEU A 132 11.38 1.00 8.21
N ILE A 133 12.36 1.19 9.08
CA ILE A 133 12.31 0.80 10.50
C ILE A 133 12.18 2.05 11.36
N ARG A 134 11.38 1.97 12.39
CA ARG A 134 11.27 2.95 13.47
C ARG A 134 11.48 2.25 14.80
N ASP A 135 12.07 2.95 15.76
CA ASP A 135 12.17 2.48 17.14
C ASP A 135 10.79 1.99 17.65
N PRO A 136 10.68 0.76 18.19
CA PRO A 136 9.41 0.16 18.59
C PRO A 136 8.66 0.98 19.64
N ILE A 137 9.37 1.58 20.60
CA ILE A 137 8.77 2.38 21.67
C ILE A 137 8.17 3.65 21.07
N MET A 138 8.93 4.36 20.23
CA MET A 138 8.47 5.56 19.54
C MET A 138 7.34 5.27 18.57
N ASN A 139 7.33 4.08 17.96
CA ASN A 139 6.24 3.62 17.13
C ASN A 139 4.96 3.42 17.96
N MET A 140 5.06 2.71 19.07
CA MET A 140 3.95 2.46 19.99
C MET A 140 3.39 3.76 20.58
N CYS A 141 4.23 4.68 21.04
CA CYS A 141 3.81 6.01 21.49
C CYS A 141 3.02 6.75 20.41
N SER A 142 3.44 6.66 19.14
CA SER A 142 2.72 7.27 18.02
C SER A 142 1.34 6.66 17.74
N PHE A 143 1.11 5.41 18.11
CA PHE A 143 -0.22 4.79 18.08
C PHE A 143 -1.08 5.27 19.26
N LEU A 144 -0.55 5.25 20.48
CA LEU A 144 -1.26 5.63 21.71
C LEU A 144 -1.72 7.09 21.67
N ASN A 145 -0.90 7.99 21.16
CA ASN A 145 -1.21 9.44 21.05
C ASN A 145 -2.37 9.77 20.08
N ARG A 146 -2.98 8.76 19.44
CA ARG A 146 -4.13 8.98 18.54
C ARG A 146 -5.49 9.03 19.23
N ASN A 147 -5.56 8.82 20.52
CA ASN A 147 -6.82 8.70 21.28
C ASN A 147 -7.82 7.71 20.63
N LYS A 148 -7.30 6.69 19.95
CA LYS A 148 -8.14 5.62 19.37
C LYS A 148 -8.01 4.39 20.25
N ASN A 149 -9.14 3.87 20.69
CA ASN A 149 -9.19 2.57 21.35
C ASN A 149 -8.64 1.51 20.41
N PHE A 150 -7.55 0.88 20.81
CA PHE A 150 -7.05 -0.33 20.15
C PHE A 150 -7.80 -1.51 20.76
N TYR A 151 -8.68 -2.10 19.99
CA TYR A 151 -9.17 -3.44 20.32
C TYR A 151 -8.06 -4.40 19.89
N LEU A 152 -7.45 -5.04 20.86
CA LEU A 152 -6.54 -6.17 20.67
C LEU A 152 -7.36 -7.41 20.29
#